data_0ee64eed0aa27cb62f7773074d34dc20
#
_entry.id   0ee64eed0aa27cb62f7773074d34dc20
#
_cell.length_a   1.000
_cell.length_b   1.000
_cell.length_c   1.000
_cell.angle_alpha   90.00
_cell.angle_beta   90.00
_cell.angle_gamma   90.00
#
_symmetry.space_group_name_H-M   'P 1'
#
loop_
_entity.id
_entity.type
_entity.pdbx_description
1 polymer ?
#
loop_
_entity_poly.entity_id
_entity_poly.type
_entity_poly.pdbx_seq_one_letter_code
_entity_poly.pdbx_strand_id
1 'polypeptide(L)'
;MNWKGDFLMFDQIHEECGVFGVYSPESTTSVVGDTYMALYALQHRGQQSCGIAVNDDGIIRSYRDLGLVPDTFNQRVLSDLGSGRMAVGHVLYGASNPERADAQPLVVRHIKGSMALAFNGALVNALELKEELELKGAIFHSNSD
;
A
#
# COMPACT_ATOMS: atom_id res chain seq x y z
N MET A 1 -31.82 -3.07 -42.86
CA MET A 1 -31.84 -2.84 -41.41
C MET A 1 -30.65 -3.57 -40.81
N ASN A 2 -29.53 -2.86 -40.59
CA ASN A 2 -28.31 -3.40 -40.00
C ASN A 2 -28.36 -3.13 -38.50
N TRP A 3 -28.63 -4.17 -37.74
CA TRP A 3 -28.41 -4.18 -36.30
C TRP A 3 -26.93 -4.44 -36.03
N LYS A 4 -26.11 -3.39 -36.00
CA LYS A 4 -24.86 -3.42 -35.24
C LYS A 4 -25.23 -3.10 -33.80
N GLY A 5 -25.41 -4.16 -33.03
CA GLY A 5 -25.50 -4.03 -31.59
C GLY A 5 -24.18 -3.50 -31.08
N ASP A 6 -24.19 -2.27 -30.60
CA ASP A 6 -23.17 -1.78 -29.69
C ASP A 6 -23.19 -2.71 -28.46
N PHE A 7 -22.32 -3.71 -28.50
CA PHE A 7 -21.95 -4.41 -27.27
C PHE A 7 -21.33 -3.33 -26.37
N LEU A 8 -22.11 -2.84 -25.44
CA LEU A 8 -21.56 -2.12 -24.30
C LEU A 8 -20.46 -3.03 -23.77
N MET A 9 -19.19 -2.63 -23.96
CA MET A 9 -18.08 -3.19 -23.21
C MET A 9 -18.47 -3.02 -21.76
N PHE A 10 -18.90 -4.11 -21.14
CA PHE A 10 -18.91 -4.15 -19.69
C PHE A 10 -17.49 -3.80 -19.29
N ASP A 11 -17.38 -2.68 -18.62
CA ASP A 11 -16.14 -2.24 -18.01
C ASP A 11 -15.59 -3.46 -17.27
N GLN A 12 -14.46 -4.00 -17.76
CA GLN A 12 -13.88 -5.17 -17.13
C GLN A 12 -13.54 -4.70 -15.72
N ILE A 13 -14.03 -5.43 -14.73
CA ILE A 13 -13.65 -5.19 -13.34
C ILE A 13 -12.12 -5.32 -13.31
N HIS A 14 -11.45 -4.18 -13.27
CA HIS A 14 -10.01 -4.15 -13.13
C HIS A 14 -9.66 -4.54 -11.69
N GLU A 15 -8.78 -5.50 -11.57
CA GLU A 15 -8.16 -5.82 -10.28
C GLU A 15 -7.45 -4.57 -9.78
N GLU A 16 -7.81 -4.12 -8.60
CA GLU A 16 -7.22 -2.94 -7.96
C GLU A 16 -6.42 -3.37 -6.75
N CYS A 17 -5.55 -2.47 -6.24
CA CYS A 17 -4.72 -2.68 -5.06
C CYS A 17 -5.41 -3.44 -3.92
N GLY A 18 -4.63 -4.04 -3.04
CA GLY A 18 -5.11 -4.65 -1.79
C GLY A 18 -4.54 -3.94 -0.58
N VAL A 19 -5.38 -3.68 0.41
CA VAL A 19 -5.01 -3.13 1.72
C VAL A 19 -5.42 -4.09 2.80
N PHE A 20 -4.54 -4.29 3.79
CA PHE A 20 -4.82 -5.07 4.97
C PHE A 20 -4.35 -4.33 6.21
N GLY A 21 -5.12 -4.40 7.28
CA GLY A 21 -4.76 -3.83 8.58
C GLY A 21 -5.12 -4.79 9.71
N VAL A 22 -4.25 -4.89 10.71
CA VAL A 22 -4.45 -5.73 11.89
C VAL A 22 -4.02 -4.99 13.15
N TYR A 23 -4.79 -5.18 14.19
CA TYR A 23 -4.46 -4.77 15.55
C TYR A 23 -4.68 -5.94 16.51
N SER A 24 -3.65 -6.30 17.26
CA SER A 24 -3.71 -7.34 18.29
C SER A 24 -3.43 -6.69 19.67
N PRO A 25 -4.43 -6.61 20.55
CA PRO A 25 -4.23 -6.05 21.89
C PRO A 25 -3.33 -6.94 22.77
N GLU A 26 -3.30 -8.24 22.46
CA GLU A 26 -2.49 -9.24 23.16
C GLU A 26 -1.36 -9.71 22.22
N SER A 27 -0.13 -9.77 22.73
CA SER A 27 1.05 -10.21 21.95
C SER A 27 1.07 -11.72 21.63
N THR A 28 -0.09 -12.33 21.46
CA THR A 28 -0.22 -13.78 21.21
C THR A 28 -0.05 -14.16 19.74
N THR A 29 -0.22 -13.20 18.84
CA THR A 29 -0.09 -13.41 17.40
C THR A 29 0.95 -12.48 16.78
N SER A 30 1.59 -12.93 15.71
CA SER A 30 2.54 -12.12 14.96
C SER A 30 1.79 -11.26 13.94
N VAL A 31 1.52 -9.99 14.27
CA VAL A 31 0.88 -9.05 13.33
C VAL A 31 1.65 -8.94 12.00
N VAL A 32 2.97 -9.13 12.04
CA VAL A 32 3.83 -9.18 10.84
C VAL A 32 3.49 -10.39 9.99
N GLY A 33 3.44 -11.58 10.62
CA GLY A 33 3.10 -12.83 9.95
C GLY A 33 1.68 -12.80 9.38
N ASP A 34 0.72 -12.32 10.16
CA ASP A 34 -0.67 -12.20 9.73
C ASP A 34 -0.80 -11.25 8.53
N THR A 35 -0.08 -10.11 8.57
CA THR A 35 -0.06 -9.16 7.46
C THR A 35 0.59 -9.77 6.21
N TYR A 36 1.72 -10.47 6.36
CA TYR A 36 2.36 -11.17 5.24
C TYR A 36 1.41 -12.18 4.59
N MET A 37 0.74 -13.01 5.38
CA MET A 37 -0.20 -14.02 4.86
C MET A 37 -1.41 -13.38 4.19
N ALA A 38 -1.91 -12.28 4.76
CA ALA A 38 -3.02 -11.52 4.16
C ALA A 38 -2.62 -10.89 2.82
N LEU A 39 -1.43 -10.27 2.72
CA LEU A 39 -0.93 -9.72 1.46
C LEU A 39 -0.67 -10.81 0.43
N TYR A 40 -0.17 -11.97 0.85
CA TYR A 40 -0.02 -13.12 -0.03
C TYR A 40 -1.37 -13.57 -0.61
N ALA A 41 -2.41 -13.62 0.21
CA ALA A 41 -3.77 -13.93 -0.24
C ALA A 41 -4.34 -12.84 -1.16
N LEU A 42 -3.96 -11.57 -0.96
CA LEU A 42 -4.36 -10.43 -1.79
C LEU A 42 -3.47 -10.22 -3.04
N GLN A 43 -2.44 -11.07 -3.25
CA GLN A 43 -1.47 -10.89 -4.34
C GLN A 43 -2.11 -10.82 -5.72
N HIS A 44 -3.24 -11.50 -5.94
CA HIS A 44 -3.98 -11.43 -7.20
C HIS A 44 -4.51 -10.03 -7.51
N ARG A 45 -4.66 -9.15 -6.50
CA ARG A 45 -5.11 -7.78 -6.65
C ARG A 45 -3.98 -6.79 -6.91
N GLY A 46 -2.71 -7.15 -6.63
CA GLY A 46 -1.58 -6.24 -6.85
C GLY A 46 -0.26 -7.00 -6.96
N GLN A 47 0.44 -6.80 -8.08
CA GLN A 47 1.65 -7.57 -8.42
C GLN A 47 2.86 -6.67 -8.69
N GLN A 48 2.71 -5.35 -8.62
CA GLN A 48 3.75 -4.39 -8.98
C GLN A 48 4.66 -4.05 -7.82
N SER A 49 4.09 -3.85 -6.65
CA SER A 49 4.84 -3.62 -5.42
C SER A 49 4.05 -4.08 -4.21
N CYS A 50 4.74 -4.24 -3.10
CA CYS A 50 4.11 -4.55 -1.82
C CYS A 50 4.89 -3.94 -0.67
N GLY A 51 4.23 -3.79 0.47
CA GLY A 51 4.86 -3.24 1.65
C GLY A 51 4.08 -3.55 2.94
N ILE A 52 4.82 -3.54 4.04
CA ILE A 52 4.30 -3.70 5.40
C ILE A 52 4.89 -2.61 6.28
N ALA A 53 4.05 -1.98 7.09
CA ALA A 53 4.45 -1.11 8.18
C ALA A 53 3.89 -1.63 9.50
N VAL A 54 4.72 -1.65 10.53
CA VAL A 54 4.41 -2.20 11.86
C VAL A 54 4.67 -1.14 12.90
N ASN A 55 3.75 -0.96 13.84
CA ASN A 55 3.99 -0.18 15.02
C ASN A 55 4.55 -1.09 16.12
N ASP A 56 5.85 -0.97 16.36
CA ASP A 56 6.60 -1.68 17.38
C ASP A 56 6.87 -0.72 18.55
N ASP A 57 5.99 -0.74 19.52
CA ASP A 57 6.03 0.09 20.75
C ASP A 57 6.19 1.61 20.47
N GLY A 58 5.37 2.13 19.54
CA GLY A 58 5.38 3.54 19.15
C GLY A 58 6.39 3.89 18.05
N ILE A 59 7.25 2.96 17.66
CA ILE A 59 8.18 3.11 16.55
C ILE A 59 7.58 2.41 15.32
N ILE A 60 7.38 3.16 14.24
CA ILE A 60 6.95 2.56 12.98
C ILE A 60 8.18 2.05 12.23
N ARG A 61 8.23 0.73 12.03
CA ARG A 61 9.16 0.05 11.14
C ARG A 61 8.42 -0.31 9.86
N SER A 62 9.06 -0.16 8.72
CA SER A 62 8.43 -0.50 7.45
C SER A 62 9.44 -1.04 6.45
N TYR A 63 8.96 -1.93 5.61
CA TYR A 63 9.67 -2.37 4.43
C TYR A 63 8.70 -2.42 3.24
N ARG A 64 9.14 -1.92 2.11
CA ARG A 64 8.37 -1.90 0.86
C ARG A 64 9.30 -1.95 -0.33
N ASP A 65 8.92 -2.67 -1.35
CA ASP A 65 9.70 -2.78 -2.58
C ASP A 65 8.80 -3.16 -3.77
N LEU A 66 9.38 -3.09 -4.96
CA LEU A 66 8.77 -3.62 -6.18
C LEU A 66 8.80 -5.15 -6.16
N GLY A 67 7.80 -5.78 -6.75
CA GLY A 67 7.70 -7.23 -6.91
C GLY A 67 6.60 -7.88 -6.07
N LEU A 68 6.59 -9.20 -6.11
CA LEU A 68 5.60 -10.02 -5.41
C LEU A 68 5.93 -10.14 -3.91
N VAL A 69 4.91 -10.41 -3.12
CA VAL A 69 5.04 -10.57 -1.66
C VAL A 69 6.11 -11.61 -1.27
N PRO A 70 6.15 -12.83 -1.85
CA PRO A 70 7.17 -13.81 -1.48
C PRO A 70 8.58 -13.43 -1.92
N ASP A 71 8.73 -12.61 -2.97
CA ASP A 71 10.03 -12.16 -3.45
C ASP A 71 10.58 -11.01 -2.61
N THR A 72 9.67 -10.15 -2.12
CA THR A 72 9.99 -8.96 -1.34
C THR A 72 10.26 -9.27 0.13
N PHE A 73 9.51 -10.19 0.74
CA PHE A 73 9.57 -10.49 2.16
C PHE A 73 10.22 -11.85 2.44
N ASN A 74 11.51 -11.84 2.69
CA ASN A 74 12.21 -13.00 3.24
C ASN A 74 12.18 -12.99 4.78
N GLN A 75 12.62 -14.09 5.40
CA GLN A 75 12.62 -14.24 6.86
C GLN A 75 13.36 -13.13 7.61
N ARG A 76 14.45 -12.60 7.03
CA ARG A 76 15.22 -11.52 7.63
C ARG A 76 14.40 -10.21 7.64
N VAL A 77 13.81 -9.85 6.50
CA VAL A 77 12.97 -8.63 6.39
C VAL A 77 11.80 -8.70 7.36
N LEU A 78 11.12 -9.85 7.46
CA LEU A 78 10.02 -10.03 8.41
C LEU A 78 10.48 -9.89 9.87
N SER A 79 11.65 -10.42 10.20
CA SER A 79 12.23 -10.27 11.55
C SER A 79 12.60 -8.81 11.87
N ASP A 80 13.14 -8.07 10.88
CA ASP A 80 13.55 -6.67 11.04
C ASP A 80 12.34 -5.72 11.23
N LEU A 81 11.14 -6.13 10.82
CA LEU A 81 9.90 -5.38 11.05
C LEU A 81 9.45 -5.39 12.52
N GLY A 82 9.95 -6.33 13.33
CA GLY A 82 9.68 -6.38 14.77
C GLY A 82 8.42 -7.19 15.11
N SER A 83 7.94 -7.01 16.35
CA SER A 83 6.84 -7.79 16.92
C SER A 83 5.71 -6.91 17.49
N GLY A 84 5.46 -5.79 16.86
CA GLY A 84 4.46 -4.81 17.29
C GLY A 84 3.03 -5.36 17.37
N ARG A 85 2.12 -4.51 17.82
CA ARG A 85 0.68 -4.85 18.00
C ARG A 85 -0.21 -4.39 16.86
N MET A 86 0.31 -3.59 15.95
CA MET A 86 -0.46 -3.02 14.85
C MET A 86 0.39 -3.09 13.58
N ALA A 87 -0.22 -3.53 12.50
CA ALA A 87 0.41 -3.51 11.19
C ALA A 87 -0.59 -3.11 10.10
N VAL A 88 -0.06 -2.51 9.05
CA VAL A 88 -0.77 -2.24 7.80
C VAL A 88 0.08 -2.71 6.64
N GLY A 89 -0.56 -3.32 5.66
CA GLY A 89 0.07 -3.83 4.45
C GLY A 89 -0.66 -3.40 3.19
N HIS A 90 0.07 -3.39 2.08
CA HIS A 90 -0.45 -2.98 0.78
C HIS A 90 0.17 -3.82 -0.34
N VAL A 91 -0.62 -4.10 -1.37
CA VAL A 91 -0.17 -4.60 -2.68
C VAL A 91 -0.68 -3.67 -3.77
N LEU A 92 0.22 -3.22 -4.66
CA LEU A 92 -0.05 -2.21 -5.68
C LEU A 92 -0.36 -2.86 -7.03
N TYR A 93 -1.38 -2.32 -7.70
CA TYR A 93 -1.74 -2.61 -9.08
C TYR A 93 -2.07 -1.31 -9.84
N GLY A 94 -1.85 -1.30 -11.15
CA GLY A 94 -2.37 -0.27 -12.04
C GLY A 94 -1.48 0.96 -12.23
N ALA A 95 -0.33 1.05 -11.60
CA ALA A 95 0.62 2.14 -11.89
C ALA A 95 1.27 1.92 -13.27
N SER A 96 1.27 2.96 -14.12
CA SER A 96 1.80 2.86 -15.48
C SER A 96 3.32 2.65 -15.50
N ASN A 97 4.02 3.14 -14.49
CA ASN A 97 5.48 2.99 -14.34
C ASN A 97 5.84 3.08 -12.85
N PRO A 98 5.56 2.03 -12.06
CA PRO A 98 5.72 2.08 -10.62
C PRO A 98 7.19 2.24 -10.22
N GLU A 99 7.45 3.19 -9.35
CA GLU A 99 8.74 3.34 -8.69
C GLU A 99 8.66 2.83 -7.25
N ARG A 100 9.81 2.55 -6.65
CA ARG A 100 9.86 2.15 -5.24
C ARG A 100 9.26 3.22 -4.30
N ALA A 101 9.31 4.48 -4.72
CA ALA A 101 8.72 5.58 -3.99
C ALA A 101 7.18 5.48 -3.90
N ASP A 102 6.54 4.88 -4.90
CA ASP A 102 5.09 4.71 -4.98
C ASP A 102 4.58 3.50 -4.19
N ALA A 103 5.48 2.59 -3.80
CA ALA A 103 5.12 1.45 -2.98
C ALA A 103 4.61 1.91 -1.61
N GLN A 104 3.49 1.34 -1.17
CA GLN A 104 2.86 1.65 0.10
C GLN A 104 3.06 0.50 1.10
N PRO A 105 2.92 0.72 2.43
CA PRO A 105 2.48 1.94 3.11
C PRO A 105 3.49 3.08 3.05
N LEU A 106 3.00 4.31 2.90
CA LEU A 106 3.81 5.51 3.05
C LEU A 106 3.99 5.83 4.53
N VAL A 107 5.24 6.03 4.96
CA VAL A 107 5.55 6.36 6.36
C VAL A 107 6.08 7.77 6.43
N VAL A 108 5.40 8.61 7.18
CA VAL A 108 5.81 9.99 7.48
C VAL A 108 6.12 10.15 8.95
N ARG A 109 7.15 10.95 9.23
CA ARG A 109 7.54 11.32 10.59
C ARG A 109 7.25 12.80 10.80
N HIS A 110 6.56 13.10 11.86
CA HIS A 110 6.18 14.45 12.24
C HIS A 110 6.50 14.69 13.72
N ILE A 111 6.60 15.94 14.14
CA ILE A 111 6.87 16.30 15.52
C ILE A 111 5.84 15.71 16.52
N LYS A 112 4.62 15.43 16.07
CA LYS A 112 3.56 14.81 16.87
C LYS A 112 3.57 13.28 16.85
N GLY A 113 4.53 12.66 16.14
CA GLY A 113 4.62 11.21 16.00
C GLY A 113 4.82 10.75 14.57
N SER A 114 4.79 9.44 14.37
CA SER A 114 4.89 8.80 13.06
C SER A 114 3.53 8.27 12.61
N MET A 115 3.30 8.28 11.31
CA MET A 115 2.09 7.75 10.70
C MET A 115 2.47 6.84 9.52
N ALA A 116 1.76 5.73 9.37
CA ALA A 116 1.79 4.91 8.17
C ALA A 116 0.43 4.96 7.51
N LEU A 117 0.41 5.16 6.19
CA LEU A 117 -0.78 5.24 5.37
C LEU A 117 -0.71 4.24 4.22
N ALA A 118 -1.77 3.47 4.04
CA ALA A 118 -2.01 2.66 2.85
C ALA A 118 -3.40 3.01 2.29
N PHE A 119 -3.47 3.16 0.98
CA PHE A 119 -4.66 3.61 0.29
C PHE A 119 -4.90 2.76 -0.96
N ASN A 120 -6.14 2.33 -1.13
CA ASN A 120 -6.61 1.70 -2.35
C ASN A 120 -7.71 2.59 -2.95
N GLY A 121 -7.40 3.26 -4.04
CA GLY A 121 -8.30 4.18 -4.72
C GLY A 121 -7.52 5.18 -5.59
N ALA A 122 -8.26 6.13 -6.15
CA ALA A 122 -7.70 7.26 -6.90
C ALA A 122 -8.46 8.54 -6.54
N LEU A 123 -7.74 9.63 -6.37
CA LEU A 123 -8.34 10.94 -6.13
C LEU A 123 -8.73 11.56 -7.47
N VAL A 124 -10.00 11.94 -7.62
CA VAL A 124 -10.52 12.54 -8.86
C VAL A 124 -9.92 13.92 -9.15
N ASN A 125 -9.40 14.59 -8.13
CA ASN A 125 -8.80 15.93 -8.20
C ASN A 125 -7.36 15.96 -7.67
N ALA A 126 -6.61 14.86 -7.80
CA ALA A 126 -5.24 14.73 -7.31
C ALA A 126 -4.32 15.85 -7.78
N LEU A 127 -4.37 16.21 -9.07
CA LEU A 127 -3.54 17.26 -9.65
C LEU A 127 -3.84 18.65 -9.05
N GLU A 128 -5.10 18.99 -8.90
CA GLU A 128 -5.51 20.27 -8.31
C GLU A 128 -5.07 20.39 -6.84
N LEU A 129 -5.25 19.31 -6.08
CA LEU A 129 -4.81 19.24 -4.68
C LEU A 129 -3.29 19.32 -4.56
N LYS A 130 -2.57 18.65 -5.44
CA LYS A 130 -1.11 18.68 -5.48
C LYS A 130 -0.60 20.09 -5.74
N GLU A 131 -1.12 20.78 -6.77
CA GLU A 131 -0.76 22.15 -7.10
C GLU A 131 -1.05 23.10 -5.93
N GLU A 132 -2.22 22.99 -5.30
CA GLU A 132 -2.58 23.81 -4.14
C GLU A 132 -1.61 23.60 -2.96
N LEU A 133 -1.23 22.36 -2.70
CA LEU A 133 -0.31 22.02 -1.61
C LEU A 133 1.14 22.45 -1.92
N GLU A 134 1.60 22.31 -3.16
CA GLU A 134 2.92 22.78 -3.61
C GLU A 134 3.04 24.31 -3.48
N LEU A 135 1.99 25.06 -3.82
CA LEU A 135 1.94 26.51 -3.60
C LEU A 135 2.02 26.90 -2.12
N LYS A 136 1.60 25.99 -1.22
CA LYS A 136 1.72 26.15 0.24
C LYS A 136 3.06 25.62 0.79
N GLY A 137 3.96 25.15 -0.07
CA GLY A 137 5.30 24.67 0.28
C GLY A 137 5.40 23.18 0.57
N ALA A 138 4.40 22.37 0.20
CA ALA A 138 4.52 20.92 0.27
C ALA A 138 5.48 20.38 -0.79
N ILE A 139 6.18 19.28 -0.47
CA ILE A 139 7.09 18.58 -1.37
C ILE A 139 6.61 17.14 -1.49
N PHE A 140 6.41 16.68 -2.71
CA PHE A 140 5.99 15.32 -3.01
C PHE A 140 7.19 14.48 -3.49
N HIS A 141 7.28 13.25 -2.99
CA HIS A 141 8.36 12.30 -3.30
C HIS A 141 7.87 11.07 -4.07
N SER A 142 6.59 10.99 -4.36
CA SER A 142 5.98 9.91 -5.13
C SER A 142 4.97 10.47 -6.13
N ASN A 143 4.60 9.65 -7.11
CA ASN A 143 3.55 9.95 -8.08
C ASN A 143 2.20 9.32 -7.68
N SER A 144 2.14 8.68 -6.52
CA SER A 144 0.90 8.15 -5.95
C SER A 144 0.06 9.27 -5.37
N ASP A 145 -1.24 9.15 -5.51
CA ASP A 145 -2.27 10.06 -5.00
C ASP A 145 -2.21 10.23 -3.46
#